data_5a063549306bcf5a3a97a8cdd3def677
#
_entry.id   5a063549306bcf5a3a97a8cdd3def677
#
_cell.length_a   1.000
_cell.length_b   1.000
_cell.length_c   1.000
_cell.angle_alpha   90.00
_cell.angle_beta   90.00
_cell.angle_gamma   90.00
#
_symmetry.space_group_name_H-M   'P 1'
#
loop_
_entity.id
_entity.type
_entity.pdbx_description
1 polymer ?
#
loop_
_entity_poly.entity_id
_entity_poly.type
_entity_poly.pdbx_seq_one_letter_code
_entity_poly.pdbx_strand_id
1 'polypeptide(L)'
;RTVSACMINNRISLGDDSVMPDHSNLLAQMLTLKPFRLFHVSHLAHQSYLVPQSLLDLAEKMHLEVHRIGELQPIQRSEPWVRDADMVVVHNAAVRASDAPAQRDPNPNGLTGEAFCALLRFAGFSDKLHALCMTDFVSSRDLDGQNANLWAQGLWYFIDGVAGRVSDFP
;
A
#
# COMPACT_ATOMS: atom_id res chain seq x y z
N ARG A 1 -3.83 -11.78 18.93
CA ARG A 1 -4.54 -11.68 17.65
C ARG A 1 -3.50 -11.62 16.53
N THR A 2 -3.70 -12.38 15.47
CA THR A 2 -2.93 -12.27 14.23
C THR A 2 -3.48 -11.12 13.39
N VAL A 3 -2.63 -10.52 12.56
CA VAL A 3 -2.92 -9.34 11.73
C VAL A 3 -2.60 -9.68 10.28
N SER A 4 -3.49 -9.32 9.36
CA SER A 4 -3.22 -9.30 7.93
C SER A 4 -2.91 -7.87 7.48
N ALA A 5 -1.93 -7.71 6.59
CA ALA A 5 -1.53 -6.40 6.08
C ALA A 5 -1.58 -6.34 4.55
N CYS A 6 -2.09 -5.24 4.01
CA CYS A 6 -1.98 -4.91 2.61
C CYS A 6 -1.02 -3.74 2.43
N MET A 7 0.07 -3.98 1.71
CA MET A 7 1.11 -2.99 1.40
C MET A 7 0.93 -2.53 -0.05
N ILE A 8 0.75 -1.24 -0.28
CA ILE A 8 0.60 -0.66 -1.63
C ILE A 8 1.81 0.22 -1.90
N ASN A 9 2.76 -0.30 -2.67
CA ASN A 9 4.03 0.36 -2.96
C ASN A 9 4.58 -0.06 -4.33
N ASN A 10 5.39 0.80 -4.96
CA ASN A 10 6.07 0.49 -6.22
C ASN A 10 7.28 -0.45 -6.04
N ARG A 11 7.77 -0.65 -4.81
CA ARG A 11 8.88 -1.54 -4.43
C ARG A 11 8.46 -2.45 -3.29
N ILE A 12 9.07 -3.62 -3.20
CA ILE A 12 8.90 -4.53 -2.04
C ILE A 12 9.93 -4.13 -0.98
N SER A 13 9.46 -3.69 0.18
CA SER A 13 10.29 -3.17 1.28
C SER A 13 10.86 -4.30 2.15
N LEU A 14 11.63 -5.21 1.52
CA LEU A 14 12.35 -6.35 2.13
C LEU A 14 13.87 -6.09 2.15
N GLY A 15 14.29 -4.85 2.42
CA GLY A 15 15.69 -4.51 2.61
C GLY A 15 16.29 -5.11 3.89
N ASP A 16 17.52 -4.71 4.21
CA ASP A 16 18.23 -5.19 5.41
C ASP A 16 17.47 -4.81 6.68
N ASP A 17 17.05 -5.80 7.45
CA ASP A 17 16.30 -5.65 8.72
C ASP A 17 17.22 -5.33 9.92
N SER A 18 18.54 -5.39 9.74
CA SER A 18 19.53 -5.03 10.78
C SER A 18 19.69 -3.53 10.99
N VAL A 19 19.21 -2.70 10.05
CA VAL A 19 19.25 -1.24 10.14
C VAL A 19 17.93 -0.67 10.71
N MET A 20 17.97 0.61 11.08
CA MET A 20 16.76 1.31 11.56
C MET A 20 15.63 1.22 10.55
N PRO A 21 14.36 1.06 11.00
CA PRO A 21 13.21 1.00 10.10
C PRO A 21 13.12 2.23 9.20
N ASP A 22 13.02 1.98 7.90
CA ASP A 22 12.82 3.00 6.89
C ASP A 22 11.90 2.48 5.75
N HIS A 23 11.74 3.29 4.70
CA HIS A 23 10.88 2.95 3.56
C HIS A 23 11.37 1.73 2.75
N SER A 24 12.65 1.33 2.87
CA SER A 24 13.24 0.21 2.12
C SER A 24 13.12 -1.13 2.85
N ASN A 25 12.96 -1.13 4.17
CA ASN A 25 12.97 -2.34 4.99
C ASN A 25 11.73 -2.50 5.89
N LEU A 26 10.73 -1.65 5.77
CA LEU A 26 9.55 -1.67 6.64
C LEU A 26 8.90 -3.06 6.72
N LEU A 27 8.71 -3.72 5.59
CA LEU A 27 8.09 -5.05 5.56
C LEU A 27 8.98 -6.10 6.23
N ALA A 28 10.31 -6.05 6.02
CA ALA A 28 11.25 -6.93 6.70
C ALA A 28 11.17 -6.77 8.23
N GLN A 29 11.13 -5.52 8.71
CA GLN A 29 10.97 -5.20 10.13
C GLN A 29 9.65 -5.74 10.69
N MET A 30 8.55 -5.58 9.97
CA MET A 30 7.24 -6.10 10.39
C MET A 30 7.23 -7.63 10.48
N LEU A 31 7.90 -8.32 9.55
CA LEU A 31 7.98 -9.78 9.54
C LEU A 31 8.87 -10.35 10.64
N THR A 32 9.89 -9.59 11.10
CA THR A 32 10.82 -10.02 12.15
C THR A 32 10.42 -9.58 13.56
N LEU A 33 9.41 -8.70 13.68
CA LEU A 33 8.94 -8.17 14.97
C LEU A 33 8.36 -9.28 15.86
N LYS A 34 8.87 -9.39 17.09
CA LYS A 34 8.39 -10.36 18.08
C LYS A 34 7.40 -9.72 19.06
N PRO A 35 6.34 -10.43 19.49
CA PRO A 35 5.88 -11.74 19.02
C PRO A 35 5.35 -11.68 17.59
N PHE A 36 5.59 -12.70 16.78
CA PHE A 36 5.11 -12.78 15.40
C PHE A 36 3.58 -12.70 15.35
N ARG A 37 3.06 -11.64 14.79
CA ARG A 37 1.61 -11.39 14.70
C ARG A 37 1.14 -11.21 13.27
N LEU A 38 2.05 -10.97 12.34
CA LEU A 38 1.74 -10.82 10.93
C LEU A 38 1.48 -12.19 10.30
N PHE A 39 0.23 -12.46 9.96
CA PHE A 39 -0.23 -13.76 9.47
C PHE A 39 -0.25 -13.82 7.94
N HIS A 40 -0.70 -12.74 7.32
CA HIS A 40 -0.81 -12.66 5.87
C HIS A 40 -0.38 -11.27 5.39
N VAL A 41 0.30 -11.23 4.26
CA VAL A 41 0.71 -9.98 3.60
C VAL A 41 0.38 -10.05 2.13
N SER A 42 -0.45 -9.11 1.68
CA SER A 42 -0.65 -8.81 0.26
C SER A 42 0.17 -7.57 -0.09
N HIS A 43 1.01 -7.67 -1.11
CA HIS A 43 1.77 -6.54 -1.62
C HIS A 43 1.29 -6.17 -3.03
N LEU A 44 0.78 -4.96 -3.20
CA LEU A 44 0.16 -4.48 -4.43
C LEU A 44 0.99 -3.39 -5.10
N ALA A 45 0.85 -3.28 -6.41
CA ALA A 45 1.37 -2.21 -7.26
C ALA A 45 2.90 -2.18 -7.44
N HIS A 46 3.64 -3.25 -7.09
CA HIS A 46 5.07 -3.24 -7.39
C HIS A 46 5.33 -3.14 -8.90
N GLN A 47 6.44 -2.52 -9.24
CA GLN A 47 6.88 -2.38 -10.63
C GLN A 47 8.08 -3.29 -10.86
N SER A 48 7.96 -4.21 -11.82
CA SER A 48 8.94 -5.31 -12.02
C SER A 48 10.36 -4.81 -12.23
N TYR A 49 10.57 -3.65 -12.87
CA TYR A 49 11.89 -3.07 -13.08
C TYR A 49 12.49 -2.41 -11.83
N LEU A 50 11.71 -2.22 -10.77
CA LEU A 50 12.16 -1.68 -9.47
C LEU A 50 12.41 -2.77 -8.43
N VAL A 51 12.08 -4.03 -8.75
CA VAL A 51 12.18 -5.15 -7.80
C VAL A 51 13.11 -6.21 -8.39
N PRO A 52 14.28 -6.46 -7.79
CA PRO A 52 15.16 -7.54 -8.20
C PRO A 52 14.48 -8.90 -8.10
N GLN A 53 14.79 -9.81 -9.01
CA GLN A 53 14.22 -11.18 -9.01
C GLN A 53 14.46 -11.90 -7.67
N SER A 54 15.61 -11.69 -7.04
CA SER A 54 15.95 -12.28 -5.74
C SER A 54 14.96 -11.89 -4.63
N LEU A 55 14.37 -10.66 -4.67
CA LEU A 55 13.34 -10.25 -3.73
C LEU A 55 11.99 -10.91 -4.04
N LEU A 56 11.66 -11.13 -5.31
CA LEU A 56 10.45 -11.88 -5.68
C LEU A 56 10.56 -13.34 -5.22
N ASP A 57 11.72 -13.97 -5.43
CA ASP A 57 12.00 -15.34 -4.98
C ASP A 57 11.94 -15.44 -3.44
N LEU A 58 12.40 -14.41 -2.74
CA LEU A 58 12.28 -14.32 -1.26
C LEU A 58 10.83 -14.18 -0.83
N ALA A 59 10.07 -13.29 -1.46
CA ALA A 59 8.66 -13.09 -1.18
C ALA A 59 7.86 -14.39 -1.37
N GLU A 60 8.13 -15.13 -2.44
CA GLU A 60 7.53 -16.45 -2.71
C GLU A 60 7.86 -17.46 -1.59
N LYS A 61 9.14 -17.56 -1.19
CA LYS A 61 9.56 -18.44 -0.08
C LYS A 61 8.92 -18.09 1.25
N MET A 62 8.62 -16.82 1.46
CA MET A 62 7.92 -16.31 2.65
C MET A 62 6.39 -16.39 2.52
N HIS A 63 5.87 -16.93 1.42
CA HIS A 63 4.45 -17.02 1.12
C HIS A 63 3.73 -15.65 1.14
N LEU A 64 4.43 -14.59 0.72
CA LEU A 64 3.81 -13.28 0.54
C LEU A 64 3.03 -13.28 -0.77
N GLU A 65 1.82 -12.73 -0.73
CA GLU A 65 1.02 -12.53 -1.93
C GLU A 65 1.44 -11.23 -2.61
N VAL A 66 2.03 -11.30 -3.81
CA VAL A 66 2.66 -10.15 -4.47
C VAL A 66 2.07 -9.93 -5.86
N HIS A 67 1.49 -8.75 -6.07
CA HIS A 67 0.82 -8.36 -7.32
C HIS A 67 1.49 -7.14 -7.94
N ARG A 68 1.96 -7.30 -9.19
CA ARG A 68 2.49 -6.17 -9.95
C ARG A 68 1.39 -5.23 -10.41
N ILE A 69 1.74 -3.97 -10.68
CA ILE A 69 0.79 -2.91 -11.04
C ILE A 69 -0.12 -3.31 -12.22
N GLY A 70 0.38 -4.05 -13.21
CA GLY A 70 -0.41 -4.48 -14.38
C GLY A 70 -1.51 -5.49 -14.04
N GLU A 71 -1.39 -6.23 -12.94
CA GLU A 71 -2.38 -7.22 -12.49
C GLU A 71 -3.58 -6.56 -11.79
N LEU A 72 -3.43 -5.32 -11.36
CA LEU A 72 -4.49 -4.56 -10.70
C LEU A 72 -5.53 -4.00 -11.68
N GLN A 73 -5.40 -4.27 -12.97
CA GLN A 73 -6.35 -3.80 -13.99
C GLN A 73 -7.38 -4.88 -14.35
N PRO A 74 -8.68 -4.57 -14.32
CA PRO A 74 -9.27 -3.32 -13.78
C PRO A 74 -9.08 -3.23 -12.27
N ILE A 75 -9.03 -2.00 -11.72
CA ILE A 75 -8.65 -1.75 -10.31
C ILE A 75 -9.55 -2.49 -9.29
N GLN A 76 -10.76 -2.83 -9.67
CA GLN A 76 -11.71 -3.60 -8.85
C GLN A 76 -11.18 -4.99 -8.47
N ARG A 77 -10.23 -5.54 -9.23
CA ARG A 77 -9.58 -6.82 -8.89
C ARG A 77 -8.83 -6.77 -7.57
N SER A 78 -8.38 -5.58 -7.17
CA SER A 78 -7.63 -5.40 -5.94
C SER A 78 -8.50 -5.30 -4.69
N GLU A 79 -9.83 -5.14 -4.84
CA GLU A 79 -10.75 -5.01 -3.70
C GLU A 79 -10.59 -6.14 -2.66
N PRO A 80 -10.55 -7.44 -3.03
CA PRO A 80 -10.43 -8.52 -2.04
C PRO A 80 -9.17 -8.41 -1.18
N TRP A 81 -8.02 -8.10 -1.80
CA TRP A 81 -6.74 -7.99 -1.08
C TRP A 81 -6.71 -6.82 -0.10
N VAL A 82 -7.32 -5.69 -0.49
CA VAL A 82 -7.38 -4.49 0.35
C VAL A 82 -8.43 -4.66 1.45
N ARG A 83 -9.60 -5.20 1.10
CA ARG A 83 -10.74 -5.34 2.01
C ARG A 83 -10.51 -6.40 3.09
N ASP A 84 -9.70 -7.43 2.80
CA ASP A 84 -9.43 -8.52 3.77
C ASP A 84 -8.28 -8.21 4.75
N ALA A 85 -7.71 -7.01 4.69
CA ALA A 85 -6.61 -6.57 5.53
C ALA A 85 -7.09 -5.93 6.84
N ASP A 86 -6.40 -6.25 7.95
CA ASP A 86 -6.53 -5.53 9.23
C ASP A 86 -5.79 -4.19 9.21
N MET A 87 -4.74 -4.08 8.37
CA MET A 87 -3.94 -2.88 8.19
C MET A 87 -3.64 -2.65 6.71
N VAL A 88 -3.85 -1.43 6.24
CA VAL A 88 -3.46 -0.99 4.90
C VAL A 88 -2.38 0.08 5.00
N VAL A 89 -1.26 -0.13 4.33
CA VAL A 89 -0.17 0.84 4.22
C VAL A 89 -0.04 1.27 2.77
N VAL A 90 -0.26 2.54 2.50
CA VAL A 90 -0.14 3.14 1.17
C VAL A 90 1.07 4.04 1.13
N HIS A 91 2.01 3.69 0.27
CA HIS A 91 3.20 4.48 0.03
C HIS A 91 2.97 5.46 -1.12
N ASN A 92 3.31 6.74 -0.94
CA ASN A 92 3.09 7.77 -1.96
C ASN A 92 3.75 7.41 -3.31
N ALA A 93 4.90 6.74 -3.28
CA ALA A 93 5.62 6.27 -4.47
C ALA A 93 4.88 5.18 -5.29
N ALA A 94 3.78 4.61 -4.77
CA ALA A 94 2.91 3.72 -5.56
C ALA A 94 2.16 4.49 -6.66
N VAL A 95 1.92 5.79 -6.45
CA VAL A 95 1.24 6.68 -7.40
C VAL A 95 2.27 7.30 -8.35
N ARG A 96 1.93 7.48 -9.62
CA ARG A 96 2.81 8.15 -10.59
C ARG A 96 3.07 9.61 -10.18
N ALA A 97 4.28 10.09 -10.43
CA ALA A 97 4.73 11.41 -10.00
C ALA A 97 3.92 12.58 -10.61
N SER A 98 3.30 12.38 -11.79
CA SER A 98 2.41 13.38 -12.38
C SER A 98 1.18 13.66 -11.52
N ASP A 99 0.72 12.70 -10.74
CA ASP A 99 -0.47 12.82 -9.88
C ASP A 99 -0.07 13.08 -8.41
N ALA A 100 1.07 12.53 -7.97
CA ALA A 100 1.60 12.64 -6.62
C ALA A 100 3.08 13.04 -6.63
N PRO A 101 3.42 14.31 -6.87
CA PRO A 101 4.82 14.76 -7.05
C PRO A 101 5.65 14.75 -5.76
N ALA A 102 5.04 14.80 -4.59
CA ALA A 102 5.73 14.90 -3.30
C ALA A 102 6.32 13.56 -2.83
N GLN A 103 7.10 12.91 -3.69
CA GLN A 103 7.78 11.63 -3.44
C GLN A 103 9.29 11.84 -3.23
N ARG A 104 9.93 10.93 -2.50
CA ARG A 104 11.39 10.89 -2.38
C ARG A 104 12.05 10.56 -3.71
N ASP A 105 11.57 9.51 -4.38
CA ASP A 105 12.04 9.02 -5.68
C ASP A 105 10.88 9.05 -6.67
N PRO A 106 10.59 10.22 -7.29
CA PRO A 106 9.43 10.36 -8.16
C PRO A 106 9.56 9.48 -9.40
N ASN A 107 8.52 8.68 -9.67
CA ASN A 107 8.48 7.76 -10.81
C ASN A 107 7.35 8.19 -11.78
N PRO A 108 7.62 8.26 -13.10
CA PRO A 108 6.60 8.61 -14.08
C PRO A 108 5.51 7.55 -14.23
N ASN A 109 5.81 6.29 -13.91
CA ASN A 109 4.86 5.19 -13.94
C ASN A 109 4.38 4.84 -12.53
N GLY A 110 3.10 4.51 -12.38
CA GLY A 110 2.48 4.22 -11.10
C GLY A 110 0.96 4.17 -11.21
N LEU A 111 0.30 4.00 -10.08
CA LEU A 111 -1.14 4.14 -9.99
C LEU A 111 -1.56 5.55 -10.41
N THR A 112 -2.71 5.67 -11.04
CA THR A 112 -3.35 6.98 -11.24
C THR A 112 -3.94 7.49 -9.93
N GLY A 113 -4.18 8.79 -9.81
CA GLY A 113 -4.90 9.35 -8.67
C GLY A 113 -6.29 8.73 -8.48
N GLU A 114 -6.99 8.40 -9.59
CA GLU A 114 -8.27 7.68 -9.55
C GLU A 114 -8.12 6.28 -8.93
N ALA A 115 -7.13 5.50 -9.37
CA ALA A 115 -6.86 4.17 -8.82
C ALA A 115 -6.48 4.22 -7.33
N PHE A 116 -5.69 5.21 -6.93
CA PHE A 116 -5.36 5.46 -5.53
C PHE A 116 -6.61 5.72 -4.69
N CYS A 117 -7.52 6.60 -5.14
CA CYS A 117 -8.77 6.88 -4.45
C CYS A 117 -9.67 5.63 -4.36
N ALA A 118 -9.73 4.83 -5.43
CA ALA A 118 -10.50 3.58 -5.43
C ALA A 118 -9.96 2.57 -4.41
N LEU A 119 -8.63 2.39 -4.31
CA LEU A 119 -8.00 1.52 -3.32
C LEU A 119 -8.31 1.96 -1.88
N LEU A 120 -8.29 3.26 -1.60
CA LEU A 120 -8.65 3.78 -0.29
C LEU A 120 -10.14 3.58 0.02
N ARG A 121 -11.02 3.68 -0.97
CA ARG A 121 -12.44 3.34 -0.81
C ARG A 121 -12.64 1.86 -0.47
N PHE A 122 -11.92 0.96 -1.14
CA PHE A 122 -11.94 -0.48 -0.82
C PHE A 122 -11.47 -0.75 0.60
N ALA A 123 -10.41 -0.06 1.06
CA ALA A 123 -9.98 -0.11 2.45
C ALA A 123 -11.09 0.36 3.40
N GLY A 124 -11.82 1.41 3.01
CA GLY A 124 -12.97 1.91 3.78
C GLY A 124 -14.09 0.90 3.94
N PHE A 125 -14.37 0.07 2.93
CA PHE A 125 -15.39 -0.99 3.01
C PHE A 125 -15.07 -2.10 4.01
N SER A 126 -13.80 -2.26 4.41
CA SER A 126 -13.38 -3.33 5.30
C SER A 126 -13.87 -3.13 6.73
N ASP A 127 -14.69 -4.05 7.23
CA ASP A 127 -15.08 -4.10 8.64
C ASP A 127 -13.94 -4.59 9.55
N LYS A 128 -12.91 -5.21 8.97
CA LYS A 128 -11.72 -5.71 9.67
C LYS A 128 -10.66 -4.62 9.88
N LEU A 129 -10.67 -3.56 9.08
CA LEU A 129 -9.59 -2.58 9.07
C LEU A 129 -9.48 -1.83 10.38
N HIS A 130 -8.31 -1.90 11.00
CA HIS A 130 -7.96 -1.23 12.25
C HIS A 130 -7.03 -0.04 12.03
N ALA A 131 -6.25 -0.05 10.94
CA ALA A 131 -5.29 1.01 10.66
C ALA A 131 -5.14 1.26 9.15
N LEU A 132 -5.19 2.52 8.76
CA LEU A 132 -4.76 3.03 7.46
C LEU A 132 -3.55 3.93 7.67
N CYS A 133 -2.43 3.58 7.04
CA CYS A 133 -1.20 4.36 7.06
C CYS A 133 -0.91 4.89 5.65
N MET A 134 -0.68 6.18 5.54
CA MET A 134 -0.22 6.83 4.30
C MET A 134 1.19 7.37 4.56
N THR A 135 2.17 6.99 3.74
CA THR A 135 3.59 7.21 4.00
C THR A 135 4.32 7.83 2.81
N ASP A 136 5.53 8.33 3.03
CA ASP A 136 6.42 8.92 2.03
C ASP A 136 5.90 10.22 1.39
N PHE A 137 5.25 11.06 2.18
CA PHE A 137 4.90 12.41 1.76
C PHE A 137 6.06 13.37 2.08
N VAL A 138 6.71 13.89 1.05
CA VAL A 138 7.80 14.84 1.17
C VAL A 138 7.26 16.26 0.95
N SER A 139 6.82 16.92 2.03
CA SER A 139 6.11 18.20 1.98
C SER A 139 6.86 19.31 1.23
N SER A 140 8.18 19.32 1.29
CA SER A 140 9.01 20.29 0.56
C SER A 140 8.97 20.13 -0.97
N ARG A 141 8.42 19.04 -1.48
CA ARG A 141 8.24 18.76 -2.92
C ARG A 141 6.81 18.98 -3.40
N ASP A 142 5.89 19.30 -2.51
CA ASP A 142 4.48 19.60 -2.85
C ASP A 142 4.27 21.10 -3.00
N LEU A 143 4.90 21.68 -4.04
CA LEU A 143 4.97 23.13 -4.23
C LEU A 143 3.59 23.77 -4.43
N ASP A 144 2.67 23.07 -5.10
CA ASP A 144 1.33 23.58 -5.44
C ASP A 144 0.22 22.92 -4.61
N GLY A 145 0.57 22.07 -3.63
CA GLY A 145 -0.40 21.34 -2.82
C GLY A 145 -1.15 20.22 -3.57
N GLN A 146 -0.68 19.83 -4.76
CA GLN A 146 -1.33 18.83 -5.59
C GLN A 146 -1.39 17.48 -4.90
N ASN A 147 -0.29 17.05 -4.30
CA ASN A 147 -0.21 15.77 -3.58
C ASN A 147 -1.05 15.78 -2.31
N ALA A 148 -1.02 16.89 -1.56
CA ALA A 148 -1.87 17.06 -0.37
C ALA A 148 -3.36 16.99 -0.75
N ASN A 149 -3.76 17.61 -1.87
CA ASN A 149 -5.12 17.51 -2.40
C ASN A 149 -5.48 16.08 -2.78
N LEU A 150 -4.59 15.34 -3.44
CA LEU A 150 -4.85 13.93 -3.77
C LEU A 150 -5.03 13.09 -2.51
N TRP A 151 -4.20 13.30 -1.50
CA TRP A 151 -4.32 12.59 -0.22
C TRP A 151 -5.63 12.93 0.49
N ALA A 152 -6.05 14.19 0.48
CA ALA A 152 -7.33 14.61 1.04
C ALA A 152 -8.51 13.94 0.30
N GLN A 153 -8.47 13.86 -1.02
CA GLN A 153 -9.45 13.12 -1.82
C GLN A 153 -9.45 11.64 -1.46
N GLY A 154 -8.29 11.01 -1.38
CA GLY A 154 -8.16 9.61 -0.96
C GLY A 154 -8.78 9.35 0.41
N LEU A 155 -8.53 10.21 1.39
CA LEU A 155 -9.15 10.13 2.72
C LEU A 155 -10.67 10.33 2.65
N TRP A 156 -11.16 11.22 1.78
CA TRP A 156 -12.59 11.37 1.56
C TRP A 156 -13.22 10.08 1.01
N TYR A 157 -12.57 9.44 0.00
CA TYR A 157 -13.03 8.16 -0.55
C TYR A 157 -12.98 7.04 0.51
N PHE A 158 -11.97 7.04 1.36
CA PHE A 158 -11.90 6.11 2.49
C PHE A 158 -13.09 6.28 3.43
N ILE A 159 -13.43 7.51 3.81
CA ILE A 159 -14.58 7.83 4.67
C ILE A 159 -15.89 7.44 3.99
N ASP A 160 -16.02 7.70 2.67
CA ASP A 160 -17.18 7.27 1.88
C ASP A 160 -17.32 5.74 1.89
N GLY A 161 -16.19 5.02 1.77
CA GLY A 161 -16.15 3.56 1.94
C GLY A 161 -16.64 3.12 3.33
N VAL A 162 -16.15 3.77 4.39
CA VAL A 162 -16.60 3.48 5.77
C VAL A 162 -18.09 3.71 5.95
N ALA A 163 -18.61 4.80 5.38
CA ALA A 163 -20.06 5.09 5.42
C ALA A 163 -20.89 4.06 4.64
N GLY A 164 -20.31 3.45 3.61
CA GLY A 164 -20.95 2.42 2.78
C GLY A 164 -20.79 0.99 3.30
N ARG A 165 -20.23 0.78 4.51
CA ARG A 165 -20.11 -0.57 5.10
C ARG A 165 -21.49 -1.18 5.24
N VAL A 166 -21.66 -2.34 4.61
CA VAL A 166 -22.77 -3.23 4.89
C VAL A 166 -22.17 -4.32 5.77
N SER A 167 -22.68 -4.47 6.99
CA SER A 167 -22.20 -5.48 7.92
C SER A 167 -22.28 -6.86 7.24
N ASP A 168 -21.12 -7.39 6.81
CA ASP A 168 -21.03 -8.70 6.16
C ASP A 168 -21.10 -9.86 7.17
N PHE A 169 -21.18 -9.53 8.46
CA PHE A 169 -21.32 -10.50 9.55
C PHE A 169 -22.56 -10.18 10.38
N PRO A 170 -23.38 -11.19 10.68
CA PRO A 170 -24.54 -11.05 11.56
C PRO A 170 -24.12 -10.77 13.01
#